data_aabf1c3ad14761fdd4a9288cf0696e2e
#
_entry.id   aabf1c3ad14761fdd4a9288cf0696e2e
#
_cell.length_a   1.000
_cell.length_b   1.000
_cell.length_c   1.000
_cell.angle_alpha   90.00
_cell.angle_beta   90.00
_cell.angle_gamma   90.00
#
_symmetry.space_group_name_H-M   'P 1'
#
loop_
_entity.id
_entity.type
_entity.pdbx_description
1 polymer ?
#
loop_
_entity_poly.entity_id
_entity_poly.type
_entity_poly.pdbx_seq_one_letter_code
_entity_poly.pdbx_strand_id
1 'polypeptide(L)'
;MILITGAGGKTGKAIVEALPSQDEPVRAWVRRPEQMDGLTCADWIAGDMRDAPLWEAACKGVRALYHICPNLHPEEVAICQLALDTASEAGVEHFVYHSVLHPQTSPMPHHWRKLQSEEAIFASGLPFTILQSCAYMQNVLAYWASITGDGIYPVPYALDARLSLIDLRDVAAVAAKVLTEKVHAGAVYELAGPQPLSQTDIAALLAQVLGRPVSAQRVEWDDWQADARQRGMGDEAIETLLAMFRYYDRHGLVGNPNVLGWLLGRGPTSF
;
A
#
# COMPACT_ATOMS: atom_id res chain seq x y z
N MET A 1 2.34 4.71 22.36
CA MET A 1 3.25 4.73 21.19
C MET A 1 2.61 3.96 20.06
N ILE A 2 2.72 4.46 18.82
CA ILE A 2 2.28 3.77 17.59
C ILE A 2 3.52 3.24 16.87
N LEU A 3 3.51 1.96 16.49
CA LEU A 3 4.54 1.37 15.62
C LEU A 3 4.05 1.36 14.17
N ILE A 4 4.87 1.89 13.25
CA ILE A 4 4.61 1.83 11.80
C ILE A 4 5.69 1.00 11.17
N THR A 5 5.35 -0.20 10.66
CA THR A 5 6.31 -1.01 9.88
C THR A 5 6.35 -0.52 8.43
N GLY A 6 7.46 -0.79 7.72
CA GLY A 6 7.62 -0.29 6.35
C GLY A 6 7.65 1.25 6.24
N ALA A 7 8.01 1.94 7.33
CA ALA A 7 7.99 3.40 7.43
C ALA A 7 8.89 4.10 6.40
N GLY A 8 9.93 3.43 5.90
CA GLY A 8 10.79 3.98 4.84
C GLY A 8 10.18 3.94 3.43
N GLY A 9 9.05 3.25 3.23
CA GLY A 9 8.33 3.19 1.96
C GLY A 9 7.38 4.38 1.75
N LYS A 10 6.87 4.54 0.52
CA LYS A 10 5.93 5.64 0.18
C LYS A 10 4.73 5.71 1.15
N THR A 11 4.10 4.59 1.42
CA THR A 11 2.92 4.50 2.28
C THR A 11 3.27 4.79 3.74
N GLY A 12 4.32 4.15 4.26
CA GLY A 12 4.73 4.34 5.65
C GLY A 12 5.15 5.78 5.95
N LYS A 13 5.91 6.42 5.04
CA LYS A 13 6.27 7.85 5.15
C LYS A 13 5.03 8.73 5.23
N ALA A 14 4.09 8.56 4.32
CA ALA A 14 2.87 9.36 4.30
C ALA A 14 2.04 9.17 5.59
N ILE A 15 2.01 7.96 6.16
CA ILE A 15 1.29 7.69 7.41
C ILE A 15 1.99 8.35 8.60
N VAL A 16 3.32 8.23 8.69
CA VAL A 16 4.10 8.90 9.75
C VAL A 16 3.88 10.42 9.70
N GLU A 17 3.88 11.02 8.51
CA GLU A 17 3.63 12.44 8.31
C GLU A 17 2.19 12.88 8.65
N ALA A 18 1.21 11.97 8.46
CA ALA A 18 -0.20 12.26 8.74
C ALA A 18 -0.57 12.11 10.23
N LEU A 19 0.26 11.41 11.01
CA LEU A 19 0.03 11.24 12.44
C LEU A 19 0.42 12.53 13.19
N PRO A 20 -0.47 13.06 14.04
CA PRO A 20 -0.17 14.26 14.82
C PRO A 20 0.96 13.95 15.82
N SER A 21 2.09 14.63 15.69
CA SER A 21 3.30 14.41 16.49
C SER A 21 3.15 14.77 17.98
N GLN A 22 2.05 15.43 18.36
CA GLN A 22 1.83 15.92 19.72
C GLN A 22 0.99 14.99 20.59
N ASP A 23 0.16 14.11 19.99
CA ASP A 23 -0.80 13.33 20.75
C ASP A 23 -0.28 11.93 21.10
N GLU A 24 0.50 11.31 20.22
CA GLU A 24 1.06 9.98 20.47
C GLU A 24 2.39 9.76 19.72
N PRO A 25 3.46 9.34 20.44
CA PRO A 25 4.77 9.15 19.82
C PRO A 25 4.75 7.98 18.81
N VAL A 26 5.42 8.17 17.68
CA VAL A 26 5.55 7.17 16.61
C VAL A 26 6.93 6.51 16.68
N ARG A 27 6.96 5.19 16.60
CA ARG A 27 8.14 4.39 16.31
C ARG A 27 8.09 3.94 14.86
N ALA A 28 9.11 4.28 14.08
CA ALA A 28 9.26 3.88 12.69
C ALA A 28 10.09 2.60 12.56
N TRP A 29 9.60 1.58 11.86
CA TRP A 29 10.43 0.45 11.46
C TRP A 29 10.81 0.57 9.99
N VAL A 30 12.10 0.67 9.72
CA VAL A 30 12.67 0.73 8.38
C VAL A 30 13.53 -0.50 8.11
N ARG A 31 13.79 -0.82 6.86
CA ARG A 31 14.67 -1.94 6.50
C ARG A 31 16.14 -1.58 6.69
N ARG A 32 16.52 -0.33 6.41
CA ARG A 32 17.89 0.19 6.46
C ARG A 32 17.89 1.59 7.08
N PRO A 33 18.91 1.96 7.86
CA PRO A 33 19.00 3.26 8.54
C PRO A 33 18.83 4.47 7.61
N GLU A 34 19.35 4.39 6.37
CA GLU A 34 19.29 5.50 5.40
C GLU A 34 17.84 5.86 5.00
N GLN A 35 16.89 4.95 5.21
CA GLN A 35 15.47 5.20 4.94
C GLN A 35 14.82 6.13 5.98
N MET A 36 15.55 6.47 7.05
CA MET A 36 15.11 7.46 8.03
C MET A 36 15.27 8.91 7.55
N ASP A 37 16.01 9.12 6.47
CA ASP A 37 16.21 10.46 5.91
C ASP A 37 14.87 11.12 5.55
N GLY A 38 14.61 12.27 6.16
CA GLY A 38 13.36 13.03 5.99
C GLY A 38 12.15 12.48 6.77
N LEU A 39 12.31 11.46 7.63
CA LEU A 39 11.26 11.02 8.55
C LEU A 39 11.42 11.69 9.92
N THR A 40 10.32 12.24 10.44
CA THR A 40 10.26 12.76 11.82
C THR A 40 9.42 11.82 12.67
N CYS A 41 10.06 11.16 13.64
CA CYS A 41 9.39 10.27 14.60
C CYS A 41 10.12 10.29 15.95
N ALA A 42 9.49 9.77 16.99
CA ALA A 42 10.03 9.77 18.35
C ALA A 42 11.13 8.70 18.54
N ASP A 43 11.01 7.59 17.82
CA ASP A 43 11.91 6.43 17.93
C ASP A 43 11.92 5.65 16.61
N TRP A 44 12.94 4.86 16.38
CA TRP A 44 13.02 4.02 15.18
C TRP A 44 13.84 2.75 15.38
N ILE A 45 13.56 1.76 14.54
CA ILE A 45 14.30 0.50 14.48
C ILE A 45 14.58 0.15 13.02
N ALA A 46 15.75 -0.45 12.76
CA ALA A 46 16.13 -0.89 11.42
C ALA A 46 16.42 -2.37 11.40
N GLY A 47 15.88 -3.07 10.41
CA GLY A 47 16.18 -4.49 10.19
C GLY A 47 15.12 -5.21 9.37
N ASP A 48 15.33 -6.52 9.24
CA ASP A 48 14.43 -7.40 8.49
C ASP A 48 13.22 -7.81 9.34
N MET A 49 12.03 -7.76 8.77
CA MET A 49 10.79 -8.16 9.47
C MET A 49 10.67 -9.67 9.71
N ARG A 50 11.62 -10.48 9.21
CA ARG A 50 11.73 -11.90 9.53
C ARG A 50 12.48 -12.17 10.85
N ASP A 51 13.06 -11.15 11.43
CA ASP A 51 13.84 -11.25 12.67
C ASP A 51 12.93 -11.12 13.90
N ALA A 52 12.62 -12.24 14.56
CA ALA A 52 11.75 -12.28 15.75
C ALA A 52 12.25 -11.41 16.92
N PRO A 53 13.54 -11.42 17.32
CA PRO A 53 14.07 -10.50 18.33
C PRO A 53 13.82 -9.01 18.02
N LEU A 54 13.84 -8.62 16.74
CA LEU A 54 13.52 -7.23 16.37
C LEU A 54 12.04 -6.91 16.58
N TRP A 55 11.13 -7.86 16.37
CA TRP A 55 9.72 -7.69 16.65
C TRP A 55 9.47 -7.45 18.13
N GLU A 56 10.08 -8.25 19.01
CA GLU A 56 9.97 -8.08 20.46
C GLU A 56 10.43 -6.67 20.89
N ALA A 57 11.58 -6.21 20.35
CA ALA A 57 12.08 -4.87 20.61
C ALA A 57 11.16 -3.77 20.05
N ALA A 58 10.62 -3.98 18.84
CA ALA A 58 9.75 -3.02 18.17
C ALA A 58 8.41 -2.85 18.88
N CYS A 59 7.79 -3.92 19.38
CA CYS A 59 6.50 -3.91 20.05
C CYS A 59 6.54 -3.44 21.50
N LYS A 60 7.72 -3.27 22.09
CA LYS A 60 7.85 -2.83 23.48
C LYS A 60 7.23 -1.45 23.73
N GLY A 61 6.18 -1.39 24.56
CA GLY A 61 5.46 -0.16 24.91
C GLY A 61 4.59 0.40 23.76
N VAL A 62 4.28 -0.41 22.77
CA VAL A 62 3.41 -0.06 21.64
C VAL A 62 1.96 -0.33 22.02
N ARG A 63 1.10 0.68 21.84
CA ARG A 63 -0.36 0.55 21.98
C ARG A 63 -1.01 0.10 20.68
N ALA A 64 -0.59 0.68 19.57
CA ALA A 64 -1.16 0.37 18.25
C ALA A 64 -0.04 0.13 17.22
N LEU A 65 -0.28 -0.84 16.34
CA LEU A 65 0.66 -1.24 15.30
C LEU A 65 -0.01 -1.09 13.94
N TYR A 66 0.63 -0.36 13.02
CA TYR A 66 0.27 -0.37 11.60
C TYR A 66 1.24 -1.25 10.82
N HIS A 67 0.77 -2.39 10.36
CA HIS A 67 1.59 -3.38 9.68
C HIS A 67 1.54 -3.22 8.15
N ILE A 68 2.68 -2.84 7.56
CA ILE A 68 2.93 -2.84 6.12
C ILE A 68 4.03 -3.86 5.85
N CYS A 69 3.70 -4.99 5.24
CA CYS A 69 4.71 -5.93 4.74
C CYS A 69 5.45 -5.35 3.52
N PRO A 70 6.72 -5.69 3.30
CA PRO A 70 7.40 -5.33 2.06
C PRO A 70 6.61 -5.78 0.83
N ASN A 71 6.53 -4.91 -0.18
CA ASN A 71 5.69 -5.15 -1.35
C ASN A 71 6.08 -6.44 -2.10
N LEU A 72 5.10 -7.24 -2.48
CA LEU A 72 5.25 -8.51 -3.21
C LEU A 72 6.10 -9.56 -2.47
N HIS A 73 6.26 -9.45 -1.15
CA HIS A 73 7.11 -10.37 -0.40
C HIS A 73 6.51 -11.79 -0.39
N PRO A 74 7.29 -12.84 -0.73
CA PRO A 74 6.78 -14.20 -0.77
C PRO A 74 6.35 -14.74 0.60
N GLU A 75 7.05 -14.34 1.65
CA GLU A 75 6.80 -14.74 3.03
C GLU A 75 5.82 -13.80 3.78
N GLU A 76 4.97 -13.08 3.05
CA GLU A 76 4.06 -12.10 3.65
C GLU A 76 3.21 -12.69 4.78
N VAL A 77 2.67 -13.89 4.58
CA VAL A 77 1.83 -14.58 5.59
C VAL A 77 2.63 -14.90 6.85
N ALA A 78 3.85 -15.41 6.70
CA ALA A 78 4.73 -15.75 7.84
C ALA A 78 5.17 -14.50 8.61
N ILE A 79 5.48 -13.41 7.90
CA ILE A 79 5.81 -12.11 8.52
C ILE A 79 4.61 -11.55 9.26
N CYS A 80 3.41 -11.66 8.69
CA CYS A 80 2.18 -11.21 9.34
C CYS A 80 1.91 -12.03 10.61
N GLN A 81 2.07 -13.36 10.56
CA GLN A 81 1.90 -14.23 11.73
C GLN A 81 2.86 -13.85 12.85
N LEU A 82 4.15 -13.65 12.52
CA LEU A 82 5.15 -13.20 13.50
C LEU A 82 4.78 -11.85 14.13
N ALA A 83 4.25 -10.92 13.32
CA ALA A 83 3.77 -9.63 13.80
C ALA A 83 2.58 -9.78 14.77
N LEU A 84 1.64 -10.68 14.46
CA LEU A 84 0.45 -10.94 15.30
C LEU A 84 0.84 -11.57 16.64
N ASP A 85 1.69 -12.61 16.60
CA ASP A 85 2.14 -13.32 17.80
C ASP A 85 2.84 -12.34 18.76
N THR A 86 3.80 -11.57 18.23
CA THR A 86 4.55 -10.60 19.05
C THR A 86 3.67 -9.44 19.54
N ALA A 87 2.74 -8.95 18.70
CA ALA A 87 1.80 -7.92 19.12
C ALA A 87 0.89 -8.39 20.25
N SER A 88 0.44 -9.64 20.18
CA SER A 88 -0.38 -10.27 21.24
C SER A 88 0.40 -10.39 22.55
N GLU A 89 1.63 -10.92 22.51
CA GLU A 89 2.51 -11.07 23.67
C GLU A 89 2.87 -9.73 24.31
N ALA A 90 3.08 -8.69 23.49
CA ALA A 90 3.37 -7.34 23.95
C ALA A 90 2.16 -6.56 24.46
N GLY A 91 0.95 -7.10 24.35
CA GLY A 91 -0.28 -6.45 24.76
C GLY A 91 -0.69 -5.28 23.88
N VAL A 92 -0.40 -5.33 22.57
CA VAL A 92 -0.86 -4.33 21.60
C VAL A 92 -2.38 -4.29 21.59
N GLU A 93 -2.95 -3.11 21.76
CA GLU A 93 -4.40 -2.91 21.89
C GLU A 93 -5.11 -2.80 20.52
N HIS A 94 -4.37 -2.50 19.44
CA HIS A 94 -4.95 -2.33 18.11
C HIS A 94 -3.94 -2.66 17.01
N PHE A 95 -4.26 -3.64 16.17
CA PHE A 95 -3.48 -4.07 15.00
C PHE A 95 -4.13 -3.57 13.72
N VAL A 96 -3.47 -2.69 12.98
CA VAL A 96 -3.97 -2.19 11.68
C VAL A 96 -3.16 -2.82 10.55
N TYR A 97 -3.84 -3.48 9.62
CA TYR A 97 -3.20 -4.15 8.51
C TYR A 97 -3.40 -3.41 7.18
N HIS A 98 -2.30 -3.21 6.48
CA HIS A 98 -2.31 -2.64 5.13
C HIS A 98 -2.48 -3.74 4.09
N SER A 99 -3.70 -3.93 3.64
CA SER A 99 -4.10 -4.90 2.64
C SER A 99 -4.32 -4.26 1.25
N VAL A 100 -4.93 -5.00 0.35
CA VAL A 100 -5.25 -4.59 -1.03
C VAL A 100 -6.73 -4.72 -1.31
N LEU A 101 -7.23 -3.92 -2.23
CA LEU A 101 -8.59 -4.04 -2.74
C LEU A 101 -8.81 -5.43 -3.36
N HIS A 102 -9.92 -6.09 -3.01
CA HIS A 102 -10.31 -7.43 -3.48
C HIS A 102 -9.22 -8.49 -3.24
N PRO A 103 -8.80 -8.75 -2.01
CA PRO A 103 -7.76 -9.72 -1.69
C PRO A 103 -8.17 -11.16 -2.04
N GLN A 104 -9.49 -11.46 -2.10
CA GLN A 104 -10.05 -12.76 -2.49
C GLN A 104 -9.80 -13.15 -3.95
N THR A 105 -9.08 -12.34 -4.72
CA THR A 105 -8.80 -12.60 -6.14
C THR A 105 -7.63 -13.56 -6.31
N SER A 106 -7.89 -14.86 -6.24
CA SER A 106 -6.87 -15.92 -6.25
C SER A 106 -5.94 -15.95 -7.49
N PRO A 107 -6.34 -15.49 -8.72
CA PRO A 107 -5.41 -15.40 -9.83
C PRO A 107 -4.28 -14.37 -9.66
N MET A 108 -4.37 -13.49 -8.66
CA MET A 108 -3.32 -12.54 -8.32
C MET A 108 -2.58 -12.99 -7.04
N PRO A 109 -1.37 -13.59 -7.13
CA PRO A 109 -0.68 -14.17 -5.98
C PRO A 109 -0.43 -13.18 -4.83
N HIS A 110 -0.18 -11.91 -5.15
CA HIS A 110 -0.04 -10.85 -4.13
C HIS A 110 -1.34 -10.65 -3.35
N HIS A 111 -2.49 -10.55 -4.05
CA HIS A 111 -3.80 -10.40 -3.42
C HIS A 111 -4.15 -11.61 -2.56
N TRP A 112 -3.86 -12.80 -3.06
CA TRP A 112 -4.12 -14.05 -2.34
C TRP A 112 -3.32 -14.18 -1.05
N ARG A 113 -2.03 -13.79 -1.05
CA ARG A 113 -1.22 -13.72 0.17
C ARG A 113 -1.77 -12.71 1.18
N LYS A 114 -2.30 -11.58 0.70
CA LYS A 114 -3.00 -10.61 1.55
C LYS A 114 -4.23 -11.20 2.22
N LEU A 115 -5.06 -11.93 1.47
CA LEU A 115 -6.23 -12.63 2.04
C LEU A 115 -5.83 -13.64 3.11
N GLN A 116 -4.79 -14.42 2.88
CA GLN A 116 -4.30 -15.38 3.89
C GLN A 116 -3.80 -14.67 5.16
N SER A 117 -3.19 -13.51 5.03
CA SER A 117 -2.82 -12.67 6.18
C SER A 117 -4.06 -12.11 6.89
N GLU A 118 -5.09 -11.70 6.16
CA GLU A 118 -6.37 -11.28 6.76
C GLU A 118 -7.03 -12.41 7.53
N GLU A 119 -7.01 -13.64 7.01
CA GLU A 119 -7.51 -14.82 7.69
C GLU A 119 -6.78 -15.06 9.03
N ALA A 120 -5.45 -14.95 9.05
CA ALA A 120 -4.65 -15.03 10.26
C ALA A 120 -5.01 -13.92 11.28
N ILE A 121 -5.27 -12.70 10.80
CA ILE A 121 -5.70 -11.58 11.64
C ILE A 121 -7.06 -11.86 12.28
N PHE A 122 -8.04 -12.37 11.54
CA PHE A 122 -9.35 -12.77 12.10
C PHE A 122 -9.21 -13.84 13.20
N ALA A 123 -8.27 -14.76 13.05
CA ALA A 123 -8.01 -15.84 14.00
C ALA A 123 -7.18 -15.40 15.22
N SER A 124 -6.51 -14.26 15.19
CA SER A 124 -5.54 -13.82 16.20
C SER A 124 -6.15 -13.44 17.55
N GLY A 125 -7.43 -13.07 17.56
CA GLY A 125 -8.09 -12.52 18.75
C GLY A 125 -7.70 -11.09 19.11
N LEU A 126 -6.77 -10.45 18.40
CA LEU A 126 -6.41 -9.05 18.59
C LEU A 126 -7.53 -8.12 18.08
N PRO A 127 -7.77 -6.97 18.74
CA PRO A 127 -8.54 -5.90 18.11
C PRO A 127 -7.82 -5.42 16.85
N PHE A 128 -8.49 -5.46 15.70
CA PHE A 128 -7.85 -5.16 14.42
C PHE A 128 -8.66 -4.19 13.55
N THR A 129 -7.99 -3.56 12.58
CA THR A 129 -8.61 -2.91 11.42
C THR A 129 -7.84 -3.30 10.16
N ILE A 130 -8.54 -3.66 9.09
CA ILE A 130 -7.95 -4.00 7.80
C ILE A 130 -8.29 -2.89 6.80
N LEU A 131 -7.27 -2.32 6.15
CA LEU A 131 -7.41 -1.32 5.10
C LEU A 131 -7.07 -1.93 3.75
N GLN A 132 -8.08 -2.22 2.94
CA GLN A 132 -7.95 -2.82 1.60
C GLN A 132 -7.84 -1.71 0.54
N SER A 133 -6.61 -1.24 0.30
CA SER A 133 -6.34 -0.13 -0.61
C SER A 133 -6.26 -0.57 -2.07
N CYS A 134 -6.86 0.20 -2.98
CA CYS A 134 -6.60 0.08 -4.40
C CYS A 134 -5.23 0.68 -4.79
N ALA A 135 -4.87 0.63 -6.08
CA ALA A 135 -3.62 1.16 -6.58
C ALA A 135 -3.51 2.68 -6.36
N TYR A 136 -2.27 3.17 -6.13
CA TYR A 136 -2.05 4.58 -5.84
C TYR A 136 -1.94 5.44 -7.10
N MET A 137 -2.52 6.64 -7.07
CA MET A 137 -2.33 7.67 -8.11
C MET A 137 -0.84 7.98 -8.31
N GLN A 138 -0.06 7.98 -7.24
CA GLN A 138 1.38 8.22 -7.27
C GLN A 138 2.20 7.16 -8.02
N ASN A 139 1.61 6.05 -8.43
CA ASN A 139 2.32 5.05 -9.24
C ASN A 139 2.68 5.58 -10.63
N VAL A 140 1.94 6.55 -11.15
CA VAL A 140 2.27 7.23 -12.41
C VAL A 140 3.63 7.91 -12.39
N LEU A 141 4.11 8.31 -11.22
CA LEU A 141 5.42 8.98 -11.06
C LEU A 141 6.60 8.06 -11.41
N ALA A 142 6.42 6.74 -11.42
CA ALA A 142 7.43 5.81 -11.91
C ALA A 142 7.77 6.00 -13.40
N TYR A 143 6.85 6.61 -14.15
CA TYR A 143 6.98 6.88 -15.58
C TYR A 143 7.16 8.37 -15.89
N TRP A 144 7.43 9.20 -14.86
CA TRP A 144 7.41 10.65 -14.98
C TRP A 144 8.37 11.18 -16.04
N ALA A 145 9.56 10.59 -16.16
CA ALA A 145 10.55 10.98 -17.16
C ALA A 145 10.04 10.79 -18.61
N SER A 146 9.42 9.64 -18.91
CA SER A 146 8.81 9.37 -20.23
C SER A 146 7.59 10.28 -20.49
N ILE A 147 6.75 10.49 -19.48
CA ILE A 147 5.58 11.37 -19.58
C ILE A 147 6.01 12.81 -19.88
N THR A 148 7.00 13.34 -19.16
CA THR A 148 7.46 14.72 -19.32
C THR A 148 8.48 14.91 -20.45
N GLY A 149 9.21 13.89 -20.84
CA GLY A 149 10.14 13.91 -21.99
C GLY A 149 9.41 13.67 -23.31
N ASP A 150 8.90 12.47 -23.47
CA ASP A 150 8.38 11.98 -24.76
C ASP A 150 6.86 12.12 -24.90
N GLY A 151 6.14 12.48 -23.85
CA GLY A 151 4.67 12.50 -23.84
C GLY A 151 4.06 11.09 -23.85
N ILE A 152 4.79 10.09 -23.36
CA ILE A 152 4.37 8.69 -23.36
C ILE A 152 4.14 8.22 -21.92
N TYR A 153 2.93 7.66 -21.67
CA TYR A 153 2.61 6.93 -20.45
C TYR A 153 2.60 5.42 -20.77
N PRO A 154 3.68 4.69 -20.47
CA PRO A 154 3.79 3.25 -20.79
C PRO A 154 3.01 2.42 -19.77
N VAL A 155 2.23 1.43 -20.26
CA VAL A 155 1.37 0.59 -19.42
C VAL A 155 1.45 -0.87 -19.87
N PRO A 156 1.65 -1.85 -18.96
CA PRO A 156 1.79 -3.26 -19.32
C PRO A 156 0.46 -4.04 -19.38
N TYR A 157 -0.69 -3.36 -19.53
CA TYR A 157 -2.02 -3.97 -19.65
C TYR A 157 -2.91 -3.12 -20.57
N ALA A 158 -4.16 -3.58 -20.81
CA ALA A 158 -5.08 -2.95 -21.75
C ALA A 158 -5.33 -1.46 -21.41
N LEU A 159 -5.28 -0.61 -22.42
CA LEU A 159 -5.39 0.85 -22.24
C LEU A 159 -6.79 1.29 -21.78
N ASP A 160 -7.80 0.49 -22.07
CA ASP A 160 -9.20 0.67 -21.67
C ASP A 160 -9.53 -0.03 -20.33
N ALA A 161 -8.60 -0.82 -19.77
CA ALA A 161 -8.78 -1.41 -18.46
C ALA A 161 -8.98 -0.34 -17.38
N ARG A 162 -10.12 -0.43 -16.66
CA ARG A 162 -10.48 0.54 -15.64
C ARG A 162 -9.99 0.10 -14.27
N LEU A 163 -9.28 1.00 -13.61
CA LEU A 163 -8.79 0.80 -12.25
C LEU A 163 -9.26 1.93 -11.35
N SER A 164 -9.72 1.59 -10.14
CA SER A 164 -9.82 2.58 -9.08
C SER A 164 -8.41 2.95 -8.61
N LEU A 165 -8.15 4.26 -8.50
CA LEU A 165 -6.90 4.81 -8.01
C LEU A 165 -7.16 5.69 -6.79
N ILE A 166 -6.34 5.58 -5.76
CA ILE A 166 -6.46 6.37 -4.54
C ILE A 166 -5.25 7.28 -4.36
N ASP A 167 -5.47 8.49 -3.87
CA ASP A 167 -4.38 9.35 -3.44
C ASP A 167 -3.77 8.80 -2.13
N LEU A 168 -2.46 8.69 -2.09
CA LEU A 168 -1.75 8.19 -0.92
C LEU A 168 -1.98 9.03 0.34
N ARG A 169 -2.27 10.34 0.18
CA ARG A 169 -2.65 11.23 1.29
C ARG A 169 -3.99 10.84 1.91
N ASP A 170 -4.95 10.37 1.12
CA ASP A 170 -6.24 9.88 1.62
C ASP A 170 -6.05 8.56 2.39
N VAL A 171 -5.18 7.67 1.90
CA VAL A 171 -4.80 6.44 2.64
C VAL A 171 -4.17 6.80 3.97
N ALA A 172 -3.23 7.74 3.98
CA ALA A 172 -2.54 8.18 5.19
C ALA A 172 -3.49 8.82 6.20
N ALA A 173 -4.43 9.65 5.74
CA ALA A 173 -5.45 10.26 6.59
C ALA A 173 -6.37 9.22 7.24
N VAL A 174 -6.81 8.20 6.49
CA VAL A 174 -7.60 7.09 7.05
C VAL A 174 -6.76 6.27 8.03
N ALA A 175 -5.51 5.96 7.68
CA ALA A 175 -4.61 5.23 8.57
C ALA A 175 -4.40 5.96 9.90
N ALA A 176 -4.14 7.28 9.87
CA ALA A 176 -4.03 8.10 11.07
C ALA A 176 -5.32 8.07 11.90
N LYS A 177 -6.47 8.21 11.23
CA LYS A 177 -7.79 8.16 11.90
C LYS A 177 -8.01 6.84 12.62
N VAL A 178 -7.84 5.70 11.95
CA VAL A 178 -8.08 4.38 12.58
C VAL A 178 -7.09 4.05 13.68
N LEU A 179 -5.87 4.59 13.64
CA LEU A 179 -4.87 4.43 14.69
C LEU A 179 -5.16 5.26 15.95
N THR A 180 -5.87 6.38 15.82
CA THR A 180 -6.13 7.31 16.91
C THR A 180 -7.55 7.21 17.48
N GLU A 181 -8.52 6.77 16.71
CA GLU A 181 -9.92 6.61 17.12
C GLU A 181 -10.21 5.14 17.51
N LYS A 182 -10.94 4.91 18.63
CA LYS A 182 -11.18 3.55 19.17
C LYS A 182 -12.34 2.79 18.48
N VAL A 183 -13.10 3.44 17.61
CA VAL A 183 -14.35 2.90 17.04
C VAL A 183 -14.14 1.97 15.84
N HIS A 184 -12.91 1.75 15.42
CA HIS A 184 -12.57 1.03 14.19
C HIS A 184 -12.19 -0.45 14.40
N ALA A 185 -12.15 -0.93 15.63
CA ALA A 185 -11.81 -2.31 15.92
C ALA A 185 -12.84 -3.29 15.32
N GLY A 186 -12.34 -4.35 14.66
CA GLY A 186 -13.14 -5.37 13.96
C GLY A 186 -13.58 -4.96 12.55
N ALA A 187 -13.12 -3.82 12.05
CA ALA A 187 -13.55 -3.32 10.74
C ALA A 187 -12.62 -3.73 9.60
N VAL A 188 -13.21 -3.97 8.42
CA VAL A 188 -12.52 -4.11 7.13
C VAL A 188 -13.05 -3.00 6.22
N TYR A 189 -12.15 -2.16 5.72
CA TYR A 189 -12.49 -1.02 4.90
C TYR A 189 -11.86 -1.11 3.52
N GLU A 190 -12.68 -1.19 2.47
CA GLU A 190 -12.21 -0.99 1.09
C GLU A 190 -11.95 0.50 0.86
N LEU A 191 -10.72 0.81 0.43
CA LEU A 191 -10.29 2.18 0.14
C LEU A 191 -10.09 2.33 -1.37
N ALA A 192 -11.12 2.78 -2.05
CA ALA A 192 -11.11 3.05 -3.48
C ALA A 192 -11.27 4.55 -3.75
N GLY A 193 -10.52 5.08 -4.71
CA GLY A 193 -10.63 6.47 -5.14
C GLY A 193 -11.94 6.74 -5.90
N PRO A 194 -12.25 8.01 -6.18
CA PRO A 194 -13.59 8.44 -6.55
C PRO A 194 -14.04 7.97 -7.94
N GLN A 195 -13.09 7.66 -8.81
CA GLN A 195 -13.38 7.36 -10.22
C GLN A 195 -12.56 6.17 -10.71
N PRO A 196 -13.18 5.16 -11.35
CA PRO A 196 -12.45 4.15 -12.09
C PRO A 196 -11.97 4.77 -13.43
N LEU A 197 -10.65 4.92 -13.58
CA LEU A 197 -10.02 5.50 -14.76
C LEU A 197 -9.41 4.41 -15.65
N SER A 198 -9.58 4.56 -16.96
CA SER A 198 -8.76 3.85 -17.95
C SER A 198 -7.37 4.50 -18.07
N GLN A 199 -6.45 3.81 -18.68
CA GLN A 199 -5.10 4.35 -18.88
C GLN A 199 -5.11 5.52 -19.86
N THR A 200 -6.04 5.49 -20.81
CA THR A 200 -6.31 6.59 -21.74
C THR A 200 -6.88 7.82 -21.00
N ASP A 201 -7.78 7.61 -20.03
CA ASP A 201 -8.30 8.71 -19.20
C ASP A 201 -7.17 9.37 -18.39
N ILE A 202 -6.28 8.56 -17.80
CA ILE A 202 -5.10 9.06 -17.06
C ILE A 202 -4.19 9.88 -17.95
N ALA A 203 -3.87 9.39 -19.16
CA ALA A 203 -3.05 10.13 -20.13
C ALA A 203 -3.69 11.47 -20.53
N ALA A 204 -5.01 11.49 -20.73
CA ALA A 204 -5.75 12.72 -21.04
C ALA A 204 -5.68 13.75 -19.89
N LEU A 205 -5.85 13.30 -18.64
CA LEU A 205 -5.70 14.16 -17.45
C LEU A 205 -4.28 14.71 -17.32
N LEU A 206 -3.26 13.86 -17.54
CA LEU A 206 -1.86 14.29 -17.55
C LEU A 206 -1.58 15.31 -18.65
N ALA A 207 -2.13 15.12 -19.86
CA ALA A 207 -1.99 16.07 -20.96
C ALA A 207 -2.61 17.43 -20.61
N GLN A 208 -3.79 17.42 -19.95
CA GLN A 208 -4.42 18.65 -19.51
C GLN A 208 -3.59 19.41 -18.47
N VAL A 209 -3.06 18.71 -17.46
CA VAL A 209 -2.25 19.34 -16.41
C VAL A 209 -0.90 19.85 -16.95
N LEU A 210 -0.26 19.10 -17.86
CA LEU A 210 1.02 19.46 -18.42
C LEU A 210 0.93 20.46 -19.57
N GLY A 211 -0.26 20.75 -20.10
CA GLY A 211 -0.47 21.65 -21.23
C GLY A 211 0.16 21.16 -22.54
N ARG A 212 0.36 19.84 -22.68
CA ARG A 212 1.00 19.21 -23.86
C ARG A 212 0.44 17.80 -24.08
N PRO A 213 0.52 17.27 -25.32
CA PRO A 213 0.04 15.91 -25.59
C PRO A 213 0.75 14.85 -24.72
N VAL A 214 -0.05 13.95 -24.14
CA VAL A 214 0.39 12.72 -23.47
C VAL A 214 -0.50 11.59 -23.98
N SER A 215 0.11 10.48 -24.39
CA SER A 215 -0.62 9.27 -24.83
C SER A 215 -0.25 8.06 -24.00
N ALA A 216 -1.24 7.27 -23.62
CA ALA A 216 -0.99 5.95 -23.05
C ALA A 216 -0.52 5.00 -24.16
N GLN A 217 0.52 4.23 -23.90
CA GLN A 217 1.03 3.22 -24.82
C GLN A 217 1.18 1.88 -24.12
N ARG A 218 0.67 0.83 -24.75
CA ARG A 218 0.83 -0.53 -24.25
C ARG A 218 2.28 -0.96 -24.44
N VAL A 219 2.85 -1.51 -23.36
CA VAL A 219 4.15 -2.18 -23.36
C VAL A 219 3.90 -3.68 -23.40
N GLU A 220 4.55 -4.39 -24.32
CA GLU A 220 4.48 -5.85 -24.37
C GLU A 220 5.12 -6.46 -23.12
N TRP A 221 4.58 -7.58 -22.65
CA TRP A 221 5.01 -8.18 -21.38
C TRP A 221 6.46 -8.62 -21.40
N ASP A 222 6.96 -9.10 -22.54
CA ASP A 222 8.38 -9.51 -22.68
C ASP A 222 9.33 -8.32 -22.56
N ASP A 223 8.98 -7.17 -23.16
CA ASP A 223 9.73 -5.93 -23.05
C ASP A 223 9.71 -5.37 -21.63
N TRP A 224 8.52 -5.40 -20.99
CA TRP A 224 8.38 -4.99 -19.61
C TRP A 224 9.20 -5.87 -18.64
N GLN A 225 9.21 -7.19 -18.85
CA GLN A 225 10.03 -8.12 -18.06
C GLN A 225 11.52 -7.84 -18.20
N ALA A 226 11.98 -7.62 -19.46
CA ALA A 226 13.38 -7.33 -19.73
C ALA A 226 13.84 -6.06 -18.99
N ASP A 227 13.03 -5.00 -19.05
CA ASP A 227 13.29 -3.74 -18.35
C ASP A 227 13.25 -3.91 -16.82
N ALA A 228 12.28 -4.66 -16.29
CA ALA A 228 12.17 -4.94 -14.86
C ALA A 228 13.40 -5.69 -14.32
N ARG A 229 13.92 -6.69 -15.07
CA ARG A 229 15.17 -7.39 -14.72
C ARG A 229 16.38 -6.46 -14.74
N GLN A 230 16.48 -5.59 -15.75
CA GLN A 230 17.57 -4.60 -15.83
C GLN A 230 17.57 -3.64 -14.62
N ARG A 231 16.40 -3.32 -14.08
CA ARG A 231 16.24 -2.52 -12.85
C ARG A 231 16.46 -3.32 -11.56
N GLY A 232 16.83 -4.61 -11.65
CA GLY A 232 17.14 -5.46 -10.50
C GLY A 232 15.93 -6.08 -9.81
N MET A 233 14.77 -6.14 -10.48
CA MET A 233 13.60 -6.85 -9.94
C MET A 233 13.82 -8.37 -10.04
N GLY A 234 13.55 -9.10 -8.94
CA GLY A 234 13.63 -10.56 -8.91
C GLY A 234 12.51 -11.24 -9.69
N ASP A 235 12.77 -12.44 -10.20
CA ASP A 235 11.83 -13.17 -11.06
C ASP A 235 10.47 -13.42 -10.38
N GLU A 236 10.43 -13.74 -9.10
CA GLU A 236 9.16 -13.96 -8.37
C GLU A 236 8.29 -12.69 -8.32
N ALA A 237 8.89 -11.53 -8.11
CA ALA A 237 8.18 -10.26 -8.13
C ALA A 237 7.66 -9.93 -9.55
N ILE A 238 8.46 -10.24 -10.58
CA ILE A 238 8.07 -10.10 -11.99
C ILE A 238 6.85 -10.97 -12.30
N GLU A 239 6.90 -12.27 -11.99
CA GLU A 239 5.78 -13.18 -12.25
C GLU A 239 4.52 -12.77 -11.47
N THR A 240 4.68 -12.31 -10.23
CA THR A 240 3.57 -11.80 -9.41
C THR A 240 2.91 -10.58 -10.07
N LEU A 241 3.72 -9.62 -10.57
CA LEU A 241 3.19 -8.45 -11.27
C LEU A 241 2.55 -8.80 -12.61
N LEU A 242 3.14 -9.72 -13.38
CA LEU A 242 2.54 -10.19 -14.63
C LEU A 242 1.17 -10.87 -14.40
N ALA A 243 1.02 -11.64 -13.33
CA ALA A 243 -0.26 -12.22 -12.97
C ALA A 243 -1.31 -11.11 -12.68
N MET A 244 -0.91 -10.04 -11.98
CA MET A 244 -1.76 -8.87 -11.75
C MET A 244 -2.09 -8.14 -13.06
N PHE A 245 -1.12 -7.93 -13.96
CA PHE A 245 -1.36 -7.28 -15.25
C PHE A 245 -2.31 -8.09 -16.14
N ARG A 246 -2.17 -9.42 -16.19
CA ARG A 246 -3.11 -10.32 -16.89
C ARG A 246 -4.53 -10.23 -16.34
N TYR A 247 -4.65 -10.06 -15.02
CA TYR A 247 -5.94 -9.87 -14.38
C TYR A 247 -6.54 -8.51 -14.74
N TYR A 248 -5.76 -7.43 -14.64
CA TYR A 248 -6.20 -6.08 -14.99
C TYR A 248 -6.57 -5.97 -16.47
N ASP A 249 -5.79 -6.62 -17.35
CA ASP A 249 -6.05 -6.68 -18.79
C ASP A 249 -7.45 -7.23 -19.10
N ARG A 250 -7.90 -8.21 -18.33
CA ARG A 250 -9.17 -8.91 -18.54
C ARG A 250 -10.35 -8.33 -17.76
N HIS A 251 -10.11 -7.89 -16.55
CA HIS A 251 -11.18 -7.59 -15.59
C HIS A 251 -11.15 -6.16 -15.04
N GLY A 252 -10.05 -5.42 -15.22
CA GLY A 252 -9.83 -4.20 -14.45
C GLY A 252 -9.70 -4.48 -12.95
N LEU A 253 -9.82 -3.43 -12.13
CA LEU A 253 -9.90 -3.53 -10.66
C LEU A 253 -10.64 -2.30 -10.12
N VAL A 254 -11.93 -2.41 -9.88
CA VAL A 254 -12.80 -1.27 -9.52
C VAL A 254 -13.44 -1.53 -8.16
N GLY A 255 -13.32 -0.57 -7.23
CA GLY A 255 -13.96 -0.58 -5.92
C GLY A 255 -14.96 0.56 -5.75
N ASN A 256 -15.68 0.55 -4.62
CA ASN A 256 -16.66 1.57 -4.27
C ASN A 256 -16.01 2.69 -3.45
N PRO A 257 -16.11 3.98 -3.87
CA PRO A 257 -15.47 5.09 -3.18
C PRO A 257 -16.19 5.57 -1.91
N ASN A 258 -17.40 5.10 -1.65
CA ASN A 258 -18.24 5.63 -0.57
C ASN A 258 -17.61 5.41 0.81
N VAL A 259 -17.03 4.23 1.07
CA VAL A 259 -16.40 3.91 2.35
C VAL A 259 -15.24 4.89 2.63
N LEU A 260 -14.41 5.15 1.63
CA LEU A 260 -13.33 6.14 1.74
C LEU A 260 -13.88 7.54 2.05
N GLY A 261 -14.94 7.98 1.34
CA GLY A 261 -15.60 9.26 1.57
C GLY A 261 -16.17 9.39 2.99
N TRP A 262 -16.79 8.35 3.51
CA TRP A 262 -17.31 8.32 4.89
C TRP A 262 -16.20 8.42 5.93
N LEU A 263 -15.10 7.70 5.74
CA LEU A 263 -13.96 7.73 6.65
C LEU A 263 -13.27 9.10 6.65
N LEU A 264 -13.13 9.73 5.49
CA LEU A 264 -12.52 11.05 5.36
C LEU A 264 -13.43 12.19 5.83
N GLY A 265 -14.77 12.00 5.88
CA GLY A 265 -15.73 13.07 6.11
C GLY A 265 -15.79 14.11 4.98
N ARG A 266 -15.24 13.78 3.80
CA ARG A 266 -15.23 14.58 2.57
C ARG A 266 -15.15 13.68 1.34
N GLY A 267 -15.36 14.23 0.16
CA GLY A 267 -15.08 13.50 -1.08
C GLY A 267 -13.60 13.05 -1.15
N PRO A 268 -13.34 11.81 -1.65
CA PRO A 268 -11.96 11.37 -1.91
C PRO A 268 -11.26 12.28 -2.94
N THR A 269 -9.94 12.38 -2.82
CA THR A 269 -9.13 13.16 -3.77
C THR A 269 -9.22 12.55 -5.19
N SER A 270 -9.51 13.38 -6.20
CA SER A 270 -9.49 12.99 -7.61
C SER A 270 -8.07 12.97 -8.18
N PHE A 271 -7.89 12.23 -9.28
CA PHE A 271 -6.62 12.20 -10.01
C PHE A 271 -6.28 13.55 -10.64
#